data_3af1b9f1d6106917f3f3e18db410bf47
#
_entry.id   3af1b9f1d6106917f3f3e18db410bf47
#
_cell.length_a   1.000
_cell.length_b   1.000
_cell.length_c   1.000
_cell.angle_alpha   90.00
_cell.angle_beta   90.00
_cell.angle_gamma   90.00
#
_symmetry.space_group_name_H-M   'P 1'
#
loop_
_entity.id
_entity.type
_entity.pdbx_description
1 polymer ?
#
loop_
_entity_poly.entity_id
_entity_poly.type
_entity_poly.pdbx_seq_one_letter_code
_entity_poly.pdbx_strand_id
1 'polypeptide(L)'
;MASRRTFLHHLGLGLSLPGLAAFALPNTSRTPFPTSNLEEEAYWKAIRQQFPLQSNRTYLNNGTFGPAPFSVLDALQKSSLDINTSGEYGNSDTERVQLAQFFGIKTTEFSITHNTTEGINIMAWGIPLQAGDEVILTTHEHAGNALPWLNRAKYDGIVLRTFEPKVTQVENLNEIQKLINSKTKVIAIPHVTCTTGLVFPIQEICSLAKARGILTAIDGAHGAGTFNLDLTAMGCDFYAGCFHKWMLGPSGTAFLY
;
A
#
# COMPACT_ATOMS: atom_id res chain seq x y z
N MET A 1 -20.61 -0.58 38.84
CA MET A 1 -19.96 0.01 37.65
C MET A 1 -18.75 0.79 38.12
N ALA A 2 -17.56 0.49 37.58
CA ALA A 2 -16.36 1.26 37.91
C ALA A 2 -16.50 2.70 37.37
N SER A 3 -16.13 3.69 38.21
CA SER A 3 -16.22 5.10 37.82
C SER A 3 -15.16 5.42 36.73
N ARG A 4 -15.39 6.48 35.93
CA ARG A 4 -14.39 7.01 34.99
C ARG A 4 -13.02 7.26 35.65
N ARG A 5 -13.05 7.71 36.92
CA ARG A 5 -11.86 7.98 37.72
C ARG A 5 -11.10 6.69 38.04
N THR A 6 -11.82 5.61 38.39
CA THR A 6 -11.25 4.30 38.69
C THR A 6 -10.62 3.69 37.40
N PHE A 7 -11.28 3.85 36.26
CA PHE A 7 -10.74 3.40 34.95
C PHE A 7 -9.42 4.12 34.59
N LEU A 8 -9.39 5.45 34.70
CA LEU A 8 -8.19 6.24 34.42
C LEU A 8 -7.05 5.94 35.42
N HIS A 9 -7.38 5.67 36.69
CA HIS A 9 -6.38 5.28 37.68
C HIS A 9 -5.75 3.91 37.34
N HIS A 10 -6.54 2.94 36.90
CA HIS A 10 -6.03 1.64 36.47
C HIS A 10 -5.24 1.73 35.15
N LEU A 11 -5.65 2.61 34.24
CA LEU A 11 -4.88 2.89 33.02
C LEU A 11 -3.51 3.49 33.34
N GLY A 12 -3.46 4.46 34.29
CA GLY A 12 -2.22 5.08 34.76
C GLY A 12 -1.29 4.09 35.46
N LEU A 13 -1.83 3.18 36.26
CA LEU A 13 -1.05 2.12 36.93
C LEU A 13 -0.55 1.06 35.95
N GLY A 14 -1.31 0.77 34.89
CA GLY A 14 -0.85 -0.14 33.80
C GLY A 14 0.32 0.41 33.02
N LEU A 15 0.46 1.74 32.93
CA LEU A 15 1.57 2.42 32.25
C LEU A 15 2.81 2.58 33.13
N SER A 16 2.72 2.31 34.44
CA SER A 16 3.84 2.40 35.39
C SER A 16 4.59 1.08 35.62
N LEU A 17 4.32 0.03 34.80
CA LEU A 17 5.12 -1.18 34.82
C LEU A 17 6.58 -0.86 34.41
N PRO A 18 7.60 -1.29 35.21
CA PRO A 18 9.01 -1.11 34.86
C PRO A 18 9.34 -1.99 33.65
N GLY A 19 9.27 -1.42 32.48
CA GLY A 19 9.46 -2.07 31.17
C GLY A 19 8.90 -1.25 30.02
N LEU A 20 7.94 -0.38 30.28
CA LEU A 20 7.59 0.75 29.41
C LEU A 20 8.47 1.97 29.79
N ALA A 21 9.78 1.78 29.78
CA ALA A 21 10.67 2.92 29.60
C ALA A 21 10.18 3.60 28.34
N ALA A 22 9.66 4.82 28.48
CA ALA A 22 9.37 5.67 27.36
C ALA A 22 10.57 5.53 26.41
N PHE A 23 10.34 5.00 25.21
CA PHE A 23 11.31 5.11 24.14
C PHE A 23 11.38 6.61 23.80
N ALA A 24 12.04 7.37 24.67
CA ALA A 24 12.62 8.63 24.30
C ALA A 24 13.60 8.24 23.22
N LEU A 25 13.21 8.42 21.97
CA LEU A 25 14.17 8.35 20.87
C LEU A 25 15.31 9.29 21.30
N PRO A 26 16.56 8.80 21.36
CA PRO A 26 17.66 9.64 21.76
C PRO A 26 17.60 10.88 20.88
N ASN A 27 17.66 12.04 21.48
CA ASN A 27 17.75 13.33 20.79
C ASN A 27 19.16 13.44 20.19
N THR A 28 19.47 12.55 19.27
CA THR A 28 20.71 12.54 18.50
C THR A 28 20.53 13.60 17.43
N SER A 29 21.44 14.56 17.37
CA SER A 29 21.57 15.48 16.23
C SER A 29 21.66 14.63 14.98
N ARG A 30 20.54 14.58 14.23
CA ARG A 30 20.42 13.70 13.07
C ARG A 30 21.22 14.27 11.95
N THR A 31 22.11 13.46 11.38
CA THR A 31 22.86 13.85 10.19
C THR A 31 21.87 14.06 9.04
N PRO A 32 22.04 15.12 8.25
CA PRO A 32 21.25 15.32 7.03
C PRO A 32 21.36 14.10 6.10
N PHE A 33 20.40 13.92 5.21
CA PHE A 33 20.54 12.91 4.16
C PHE A 33 21.85 13.15 3.40
N PRO A 34 22.62 12.08 3.14
CA PRO A 34 23.90 12.22 2.47
C PRO A 34 23.72 12.73 1.05
N THR A 35 24.63 13.59 0.64
CA THR A 35 24.73 14.06 -0.74
C THR A 35 25.38 13.00 -1.62
N SER A 36 25.14 13.03 -2.93
CA SER A 36 25.67 12.08 -3.92
C SER A 36 27.21 12.10 -4.09
N ASN A 37 27.93 12.94 -3.34
CA ASN A 37 29.37 13.12 -3.47
C ASN A 37 30.21 12.16 -2.61
N LEU A 38 29.56 11.25 -1.89
CA LEU A 38 30.25 10.24 -1.08
C LEU A 38 30.64 9.04 -1.95
N GLU A 39 31.74 8.38 -1.57
CA GLU A 39 32.06 7.03 -2.01
C GLU A 39 30.86 6.09 -1.78
N GLU A 40 30.63 5.14 -2.66
CA GLU A 40 29.41 4.30 -2.67
C GLU A 40 29.13 3.63 -1.31
N GLU A 41 30.13 2.99 -0.72
CA GLU A 41 29.97 2.32 0.59
C GLU A 41 29.67 3.31 1.70
N ALA A 42 30.35 4.46 1.72
CA ALA A 42 30.12 5.52 2.71
C ALA A 42 28.72 6.12 2.56
N TYR A 43 28.25 6.29 1.33
CA TYR A 43 26.89 6.73 1.03
C TYR A 43 25.84 5.79 1.61
N TRP A 44 25.92 4.49 1.30
CA TRP A 44 24.94 3.50 1.79
C TRP A 44 25.02 3.33 3.31
N LYS A 45 26.19 3.46 3.92
CA LYS A 45 26.33 3.47 5.38
C LYS A 45 25.64 4.69 6.00
N ALA A 46 25.75 5.86 5.39
CA ALA A 46 25.08 7.07 5.84
C ALA A 46 23.54 6.98 5.61
N ILE A 47 23.10 6.41 4.50
CA ILE A 47 21.67 6.10 4.29
C ILE A 47 21.14 5.16 5.38
N ARG A 48 21.84 4.07 5.70
CA ARG A 48 21.42 3.14 6.77
C ARG A 48 21.23 3.84 8.11
N GLN A 49 22.04 4.84 8.42
CA GLN A 49 21.95 5.61 9.67
C GLN A 49 20.68 6.49 9.75
N GLN A 50 19.99 6.69 8.63
CA GLN A 50 18.68 7.42 8.61
C GLN A 50 17.52 6.58 9.15
N PHE A 51 17.74 5.28 9.41
CA PHE A 51 16.69 4.34 9.81
C PHE A 51 16.91 3.82 11.23
N PRO A 52 15.83 3.56 12.01
CA PRO A 52 15.92 3.00 13.37
C PRO A 52 16.20 1.49 13.37
N LEU A 53 16.98 1.03 12.41
CA LEU A 53 17.31 -0.40 12.26
C LEU A 53 18.40 -0.82 13.25
N GLN A 54 18.20 -1.98 13.88
CA GLN A 54 19.20 -2.57 14.77
C GLN A 54 20.52 -2.83 14.02
N SER A 55 21.66 -2.48 14.62
CA SER A 55 22.97 -2.60 13.99
C SER A 55 23.40 -4.04 13.73
N ASN A 56 22.93 -4.98 14.55
CA ASN A 56 23.23 -6.41 14.48
C ASN A 56 22.29 -7.21 13.57
N ARG A 57 21.39 -6.54 12.84
CA ARG A 57 20.40 -7.19 11.98
C ARG A 57 20.43 -6.62 10.55
N THR A 58 20.44 -7.51 9.58
CA THR A 58 20.17 -7.17 8.18
C THR A 58 18.67 -7.32 7.92
N TYR A 59 18.02 -6.20 7.58
CA TYR A 59 16.59 -6.18 7.30
C TYR A 59 16.34 -6.25 5.79
N LEU A 60 15.63 -7.29 5.33
CA LEU A 60 15.39 -7.56 3.91
C LEU A 60 13.90 -7.74 3.60
N ASN A 61 12.98 -7.37 4.52
CA ASN A 61 11.56 -7.66 4.37
C ASN A 61 10.69 -6.39 4.21
N ASN A 62 11.11 -5.46 3.35
CA ASN A 62 10.30 -4.29 3.02
C ASN A 62 8.95 -4.67 2.40
N GLY A 63 8.86 -5.84 1.79
CA GLY A 63 7.60 -6.37 1.25
C GLY A 63 6.50 -6.59 2.28
N THR A 64 6.86 -6.89 3.54
CA THR A 64 5.91 -6.93 4.65
C THR A 64 5.75 -5.55 5.27
N PHE A 65 6.87 -4.89 5.60
CA PHE A 65 6.89 -3.60 6.25
C PHE A 65 8.19 -2.87 5.90
N GLY A 66 8.11 -1.66 5.35
CA GLY A 66 9.25 -0.79 5.07
C GLY A 66 9.53 0.10 6.28
N PRO A 67 10.67 -0.05 6.95
CA PRO A 67 11.01 0.81 8.09
C PRO A 67 11.03 2.27 7.66
N ALA A 68 10.23 3.11 8.32
CA ALA A 68 10.24 4.55 8.07
C ALA A 68 11.55 5.18 8.55
N PRO A 69 12.16 6.09 7.79
CA PRO A 69 13.33 6.83 8.24
C PRO A 69 12.98 7.79 9.37
N PHE A 70 13.98 8.21 10.12
CA PHE A 70 13.79 9.13 11.24
C PHE A 70 13.07 10.43 10.86
N SER A 71 13.31 10.98 9.67
CA SER A 71 12.62 12.18 9.18
C SER A 71 11.10 12.00 9.08
N VAL A 72 10.64 10.82 8.67
CA VAL A 72 9.21 10.47 8.62
C VAL A 72 8.64 10.29 10.03
N LEU A 73 9.39 9.60 10.92
CA LEU A 73 8.96 9.39 12.31
C LEU A 73 8.85 10.71 13.08
N ASP A 74 9.77 11.66 12.83
CA ASP A 74 9.73 12.99 13.45
C ASP A 74 8.57 13.82 12.94
N ALA A 75 8.31 13.78 11.64
CA ALA A 75 7.15 14.47 11.06
C ALA A 75 5.83 13.92 11.64
N LEU A 76 5.72 12.59 11.79
CA LEU A 76 4.56 11.96 12.42
C LEU A 76 4.38 12.39 13.88
N GLN A 77 5.47 12.37 14.67
CA GLN A 77 5.44 12.79 16.07
C GLN A 77 5.06 14.28 16.19
N LYS A 78 5.66 15.13 15.35
CA LYS A 78 5.35 16.56 15.32
C LYS A 78 3.87 16.79 14.99
N SER A 79 3.37 16.19 13.92
CA SER A 79 1.97 16.33 13.51
C SER A 79 1.00 15.86 14.61
N SER A 80 1.32 14.73 15.26
CA SER A 80 0.53 14.25 16.39
C SER A 80 0.50 15.23 17.54
N LEU A 81 1.64 15.85 17.89
CA LEU A 81 1.73 16.85 18.95
C LEU A 81 0.95 18.12 18.57
N ASP A 82 1.09 18.60 17.34
CA ASP A 82 0.41 19.79 16.84
C ASP A 82 -1.11 19.64 16.91
N ILE A 83 -1.65 18.51 16.47
CA ILE A 83 -3.09 18.19 16.55
C ILE A 83 -3.58 18.16 18.02
N ASN A 84 -2.82 17.52 18.90
CA ASN A 84 -3.21 17.42 20.32
C ASN A 84 -3.08 18.75 21.06
N THR A 85 -2.21 19.65 20.61
CA THR A 85 -2.02 20.97 21.20
C THR A 85 -3.06 21.98 20.71
N SER A 86 -3.35 21.96 19.39
CA SER A 86 -4.31 22.89 18.79
C SER A 86 -5.77 22.44 18.92
N GLY A 87 -6.02 21.14 18.97
CA GLY A 87 -7.35 20.55 18.85
C GLY A 87 -7.89 20.54 17.40
N GLU A 88 -7.05 20.86 16.42
CA GLU A 88 -7.41 20.95 14.99
C GLU A 88 -6.65 19.92 14.16
N TYR A 89 -7.32 19.31 13.18
CA TYR A 89 -6.69 18.28 12.31
C TYR A 89 -5.72 18.85 11.29
N GLY A 90 -5.65 20.16 11.12
CA GLY A 90 -4.82 20.75 10.08
C GLY A 90 -5.37 20.54 8.66
N ASN A 91 -4.56 20.92 7.66
CA ASN A 91 -4.89 20.81 6.24
C ASN A 91 -3.81 19.97 5.55
N SER A 92 -4.22 18.99 4.74
CA SER A 92 -3.33 18.10 3.96
C SER A 92 -3.37 18.37 2.44
N ASP A 93 -3.85 19.53 2.01
CA ASP A 93 -3.99 19.84 0.58
C ASP A 93 -2.64 19.84 -0.15
N THR A 94 -1.59 20.36 0.51
CA THR A 94 -0.23 20.38 -0.04
C THR A 94 0.29 18.97 -0.29
N GLU A 95 0.15 18.08 0.70
CA GLU A 95 0.59 16.68 0.60
C GLU A 95 -0.21 15.93 -0.46
N ARG A 96 -1.52 16.22 -0.57
CA ARG A 96 -2.35 15.65 -1.63
C ARG A 96 -1.90 16.08 -3.02
N VAL A 97 -1.54 17.35 -3.21
CA VAL A 97 -1.00 17.85 -4.48
C VAL A 97 0.32 17.15 -4.81
N GLN A 98 1.23 17.02 -3.84
CA GLN A 98 2.52 16.36 -4.03
C GLN A 98 2.35 14.87 -4.38
N LEU A 99 1.45 14.16 -3.69
CA LEU A 99 1.15 12.76 -3.99
C LEU A 99 0.54 12.59 -5.38
N ALA A 100 -0.39 13.49 -5.75
CA ALA A 100 -0.99 13.47 -7.08
C ALA A 100 0.06 13.65 -8.18
N GLN A 101 0.96 14.61 -8.01
CA GLN A 101 2.09 14.83 -8.93
C GLN A 101 3.03 13.61 -8.98
N PHE A 102 3.33 13.00 -7.83
CA PHE A 102 4.21 11.83 -7.75
C PHE A 102 3.66 10.63 -8.52
N PHE A 103 2.34 10.44 -8.52
CA PHE A 103 1.67 9.32 -9.21
C PHE A 103 1.13 9.68 -10.60
N GLY A 104 1.32 10.91 -11.08
CA GLY A 104 0.83 11.36 -12.40
C GLY A 104 -0.69 11.42 -12.51
N ILE A 105 -1.40 11.78 -11.42
CA ILE A 105 -2.86 11.81 -11.31
C ILE A 105 -3.37 13.17 -10.82
N LYS A 106 -4.69 13.38 -10.85
CA LYS A 106 -5.31 14.57 -10.25
C LYS A 106 -5.61 14.33 -8.76
N THR A 107 -5.63 15.40 -7.98
CA THR A 107 -5.98 15.35 -6.54
C THR A 107 -7.38 14.81 -6.28
N THR A 108 -8.28 14.90 -7.26
CA THR A 108 -9.66 14.39 -7.19
C THR A 108 -9.78 12.91 -7.56
N GLU A 109 -8.72 12.28 -8.06
CA GLU A 109 -8.72 10.90 -8.55
C GLU A 109 -8.21 9.89 -7.53
N PHE A 110 -7.84 10.33 -6.31
CA PHE A 110 -7.42 9.39 -5.28
C PHE A 110 -7.93 9.75 -3.88
N SER A 111 -8.03 8.73 -3.05
CA SER A 111 -8.35 8.83 -1.63
C SER A 111 -7.21 8.25 -0.78
N ILE A 112 -6.96 8.84 0.37
CA ILE A 112 -6.07 8.26 1.38
C ILE A 112 -6.84 7.16 2.11
N THR A 113 -6.20 6.01 2.28
CA THR A 113 -6.71 4.84 3.00
C THR A 113 -5.71 4.39 4.06
N HIS A 114 -6.07 3.44 4.92
CA HIS A 114 -5.18 2.96 5.99
C HIS A 114 -4.22 1.87 5.49
N ASN A 115 -4.64 1.10 4.50
CA ASN A 115 -3.83 0.04 3.89
C ASN A 115 -4.39 -0.35 2.52
N THR A 116 -3.62 -1.08 1.73
CA THR A 116 -4.04 -1.58 0.41
C THR A 116 -5.30 -2.45 0.51
N THR A 117 -5.45 -3.26 1.55
CA THR A 117 -6.62 -4.12 1.74
C THR A 117 -7.92 -3.32 1.86
N GLU A 118 -7.90 -2.16 2.52
CA GLU A 118 -9.06 -1.26 2.56
C GLU A 118 -9.39 -0.74 1.16
N GLY A 119 -8.38 -0.26 0.42
CA GLY A 119 -8.57 0.19 -0.97
C GLY A 119 -9.16 -0.93 -1.86
N ILE A 120 -8.64 -2.14 -1.73
CA ILE A 120 -9.17 -3.31 -2.47
C ILE A 120 -10.61 -3.62 -2.07
N ASN A 121 -10.96 -3.55 -0.79
CA ASN A 121 -12.36 -3.74 -0.37
C ASN A 121 -13.27 -2.67 -0.97
N ILE A 122 -12.84 -1.41 -0.99
CA ILE A 122 -13.62 -0.33 -1.63
C ILE A 122 -13.85 -0.64 -3.12
N MET A 123 -12.80 -1.05 -3.85
CA MET A 123 -12.94 -1.46 -5.25
C MET A 123 -13.89 -2.66 -5.41
N ALA A 124 -13.60 -3.73 -4.68
CA ALA A 124 -14.33 -4.99 -4.83
C ALA A 124 -15.82 -4.85 -4.53
N TRP A 125 -16.19 -4.08 -3.52
CA TRP A 125 -17.59 -3.86 -3.15
C TRP A 125 -18.23 -2.67 -3.87
N GLY A 126 -17.45 -1.73 -4.37
CA GLY A 126 -17.93 -0.56 -5.11
C GLY A 126 -18.26 -0.85 -6.58
N ILE A 127 -17.61 -1.84 -7.21
CA ILE A 127 -17.88 -2.22 -8.60
C ILE A 127 -19.23 -2.95 -8.68
N PRO A 128 -20.18 -2.46 -9.50
CA PRO A 128 -21.49 -3.10 -9.64
C PRO A 128 -21.36 -4.39 -10.46
N LEU A 129 -21.43 -5.53 -9.79
CA LEU A 129 -21.41 -6.87 -10.39
C LEU A 129 -22.69 -7.62 -10.04
N GLN A 130 -23.12 -8.50 -10.94
CA GLN A 130 -24.26 -9.37 -10.79
C GLN A 130 -23.85 -10.84 -10.70
N ALA A 131 -24.75 -11.69 -10.22
CA ALA A 131 -24.54 -13.13 -10.23
C ALA A 131 -24.21 -13.65 -11.63
N GLY A 132 -23.12 -14.42 -11.75
CA GLY A 132 -22.61 -14.92 -13.02
C GLY A 132 -21.62 -14.01 -13.73
N ASP A 133 -21.42 -12.75 -13.31
CA ASP A 133 -20.32 -11.93 -13.78
C ASP A 133 -18.98 -12.54 -13.36
N GLU A 134 -17.97 -12.45 -14.22
CA GLU A 134 -16.68 -13.07 -13.99
C GLU A 134 -15.61 -12.06 -13.63
N VAL A 135 -14.79 -12.44 -12.63
CA VAL A 135 -13.60 -11.71 -12.19
C VAL A 135 -12.37 -12.58 -12.37
N ILE A 136 -11.36 -12.08 -13.06
CA ILE A 136 -10.09 -12.78 -13.27
C ILE A 136 -9.12 -12.42 -12.14
N LEU A 137 -8.55 -13.44 -11.47
CA LEU A 137 -7.50 -13.33 -10.47
C LEU A 137 -6.33 -14.28 -10.78
N THR A 138 -5.23 -14.13 -10.05
CA THR A 138 -4.16 -15.12 -10.06
C THR A 138 -4.31 -16.10 -8.89
N THR A 139 -3.58 -17.23 -8.92
CA THR A 139 -3.43 -18.11 -7.76
C THR A 139 -2.38 -17.59 -6.76
N HIS A 140 -1.61 -16.55 -7.12
CA HIS A 140 -0.57 -15.94 -6.29
C HIS A 140 -1.02 -14.61 -5.65
N GLU A 141 -2.30 -14.49 -5.32
CA GLU A 141 -2.83 -13.29 -4.66
C GLU A 141 -2.39 -13.21 -3.20
N HIS A 142 -2.21 -11.97 -2.72
CA HIS A 142 -2.25 -11.72 -1.29
C HIS A 142 -3.68 -11.90 -0.76
N ALA A 143 -3.82 -12.39 0.48
CA ALA A 143 -5.14 -12.56 1.11
C ALA A 143 -5.97 -11.26 1.10
N GLY A 144 -5.33 -10.10 1.22
CA GLY A 144 -5.98 -8.78 1.15
C GLY A 144 -6.64 -8.51 -0.20
N ASN A 145 -6.16 -9.10 -1.30
CA ASN A 145 -6.82 -9.02 -2.60
C ASN A 145 -7.79 -10.18 -2.83
N ALA A 146 -7.40 -11.42 -2.51
CA ALA A 146 -8.23 -12.58 -2.78
C ALA A 146 -9.56 -12.60 -1.99
N LEU A 147 -9.52 -12.31 -0.68
CA LEU A 147 -10.67 -12.49 0.21
C LEU A 147 -11.88 -11.62 -0.14
N PRO A 148 -11.77 -10.34 -0.51
CA PRO A 148 -12.93 -9.54 -0.93
C PRO A 148 -13.67 -10.14 -2.11
N TRP A 149 -12.96 -10.64 -3.13
CA TRP A 149 -13.54 -11.26 -4.30
C TRP A 149 -14.13 -12.64 -3.99
N LEU A 150 -13.49 -13.44 -3.14
CA LEU A 150 -14.04 -14.70 -2.63
C LEU A 150 -15.35 -14.48 -1.87
N ASN A 151 -15.42 -13.42 -1.05
CA ASN A 151 -16.65 -13.06 -0.35
C ASN A 151 -17.74 -12.65 -1.33
N ARG A 152 -17.44 -11.87 -2.36
CA ARG A 152 -18.40 -11.53 -3.41
C ARG A 152 -18.87 -12.74 -4.20
N ALA A 153 -17.96 -13.70 -4.49
CA ALA A 153 -18.36 -14.96 -5.11
C ALA A 153 -19.36 -15.72 -4.23
N LYS A 154 -19.11 -15.74 -2.91
CA LYS A 154 -19.98 -16.44 -1.95
C LYS A 154 -21.34 -15.75 -1.76
N TYR A 155 -21.38 -14.42 -1.68
CA TYR A 155 -22.59 -13.68 -1.28
C TYR A 155 -23.37 -13.10 -2.46
N ASP A 156 -22.67 -12.68 -3.54
CA ASP A 156 -23.27 -12.05 -4.71
C ASP A 156 -23.34 -12.99 -5.91
N GLY A 157 -22.74 -14.19 -5.83
CA GLY A 157 -22.76 -15.19 -6.89
C GLY A 157 -21.91 -14.85 -8.12
N ILE A 158 -20.92 -13.97 -8.00
CA ILE A 158 -19.92 -13.77 -9.07
C ILE A 158 -19.05 -15.01 -9.22
N VAL A 159 -18.42 -15.16 -10.38
CA VAL A 159 -17.57 -16.31 -10.70
C VAL A 159 -16.11 -15.87 -10.75
N LEU A 160 -15.25 -16.55 -10.00
CA LEU A 160 -13.81 -16.28 -10.05
C LEU A 160 -13.13 -17.19 -11.08
N ARG A 161 -12.40 -16.56 -12.01
CA ARG A 161 -11.58 -17.25 -13.01
C ARG A 161 -10.13 -17.05 -12.64
N THR A 162 -9.43 -18.13 -12.29
CA THR A 162 -8.05 -18.04 -11.82
C THR A 162 -7.07 -18.68 -12.80
N PHE A 163 -5.85 -18.15 -12.82
CA PHE A 163 -4.72 -18.75 -13.55
C PHE A 163 -3.47 -18.77 -12.67
N GLU A 164 -2.60 -19.73 -12.97
CA GLU A 164 -1.27 -19.84 -12.37
C GLU A 164 -0.31 -18.87 -13.08
N PRO A 165 0.30 -17.90 -12.38
CA PRO A 165 1.26 -16.98 -13.00
C PRO A 165 2.44 -17.70 -13.65
N LYS A 166 2.87 -17.19 -14.79
CA LYS A 166 4.03 -17.65 -15.55
C LYS A 166 5.23 -16.74 -15.29
N VAL A 167 6.40 -17.21 -15.68
CA VAL A 167 7.66 -16.49 -15.45
C VAL A 167 7.75 -15.21 -16.27
N THR A 168 7.23 -15.23 -17.50
CA THR A 168 7.32 -14.06 -18.39
C THR A 168 6.02 -13.26 -18.42
N GLN A 169 6.17 -11.95 -18.65
CA GLN A 169 5.04 -11.03 -18.77
C GLN A 169 4.13 -11.38 -19.96
N VAL A 170 4.73 -11.80 -21.08
CA VAL A 170 3.98 -12.18 -22.29
C VAL A 170 3.10 -13.40 -22.03
N GLU A 171 3.62 -14.41 -21.34
CA GLU A 171 2.83 -15.58 -20.97
C GLU A 171 1.67 -15.22 -20.06
N ASN A 172 1.89 -14.35 -19.06
CA ASN A 172 0.83 -13.89 -18.17
C ASN A 172 -0.27 -13.13 -18.91
N LEU A 173 0.08 -12.25 -19.84
CA LEU A 173 -0.88 -11.57 -20.69
C LEU A 173 -1.70 -12.56 -21.53
N ASN A 174 -1.07 -13.59 -22.09
CA ASN A 174 -1.73 -14.64 -22.84
C ASN A 174 -2.68 -15.48 -21.97
N GLU A 175 -2.30 -15.82 -20.74
CA GLU A 175 -3.20 -16.54 -19.80
C GLU A 175 -4.45 -15.70 -19.47
N ILE A 176 -4.29 -14.41 -19.18
CA ILE A 176 -5.42 -13.50 -18.97
C ILE A 176 -6.32 -13.47 -20.22
N GLN A 177 -5.72 -13.32 -21.41
CA GLN A 177 -6.47 -13.25 -22.66
C GLN A 177 -7.30 -14.50 -22.94
N LYS A 178 -6.79 -15.70 -22.60
CA LYS A 178 -7.53 -16.98 -22.72
C LYS A 178 -8.75 -17.06 -21.82
N LEU A 179 -8.71 -16.42 -20.63
CA LEU A 179 -9.80 -16.43 -19.67
C LEU A 179 -10.91 -15.43 -19.99
N ILE A 180 -10.61 -14.39 -20.77
CA ILE A 180 -11.58 -13.35 -21.11
C ILE A 180 -12.69 -13.93 -22.01
N ASN A 181 -13.94 -13.66 -21.60
CA ASN A 181 -15.13 -13.98 -22.36
C ASN A 181 -16.21 -12.90 -22.12
N SER A 182 -17.44 -13.08 -22.68
CA SER A 182 -18.53 -12.11 -22.59
C SER A 182 -19.02 -11.80 -21.16
N LYS A 183 -18.72 -12.65 -20.18
CA LYS A 183 -19.09 -12.49 -18.77
C LYS A 183 -18.00 -11.81 -17.96
N THR A 184 -16.80 -11.68 -18.47
CA THR A 184 -15.67 -11.05 -17.77
C THR A 184 -15.94 -9.57 -17.58
N LYS A 185 -15.95 -9.10 -16.32
CA LYS A 185 -16.21 -7.70 -15.93
C LYS A 185 -15.01 -7.03 -15.30
N VAL A 186 -14.16 -7.79 -14.60
CA VAL A 186 -13.02 -7.26 -13.85
C VAL A 186 -11.80 -8.16 -14.04
N ILE A 187 -10.64 -7.55 -14.17
CA ILE A 187 -9.34 -8.19 -13.98
C ILE A 187 -8.76 -7.61 -12.69
N ALA A 188 -8.69 -8.44 -11.63
CA ALA A 188 -8.24 -8.05 -10.30
C ALA A 188 -6.95 -8.81 -9.96
N ILE A 189 -5.80 -8.19 -10.22
CA ILE A 189 -4.48 -8.83 -10.10
C ILE A 189 -3.47 -7.95 -9.38
N PRO A 190 -2.38 -8.52 -8.81
CA PRO A 190 -1.31 -7.73 -8.23
C PRO A 190 -0.42 -7.11 -9.33
N HIS A 191 0.15 -5.95 -9.06
CA HIS A 191 1.23 -5.41 -9.89
C HIS A 191 2.49 -6.28 -9.78
N VAL A 192 2.79 -6.70 -8.53
CA VAL A 192 3.86 -7.65 -8.22
C VAL A 192 3.33 -8.68 -7.25
N THR A 193 3.49 -9.96 -7.56
CA THR A 193 3.06 -11.03 -6.67
C THR A 193 3.87 -11.04 -5.37
N CYS A 194 3.20 -11.10 -4.22
CA CYS A 194 3.87 -11.10 -2.91
C CYS A 194 4.61 -12.41 -2.61
N THR A 195 4.25 -13.50 -3.27
CA THR A 195 4.82 -14.84 -3.05
C THR A 195 6.08 -15.11 -3.85
N THR A 196 6.16 -14.59 -5.08
CA THR A 196 7.21 -14.94 -6.05
C THR A 196 7.95 -13.72 -6.63
N GLY A 197 7.43 -12.50 -6.41
CA GLY A 197 8.02 -11.28 -6.95
C GLY A 197 7.84 -11.13 -8.47
N LEU A 198 6.95 -11.89 -9.10
CA LEU A 198 6.65 -11.76 -10.53
C LEU A 198 5.96 -10.41 -10.79
N VAL A 199 6.44 -9.70 -11.81
CA VAL A 199 5.90 -8.40 -12.23
C VAL A 199 4.95 -8.59 -13.39
N PHE A 200 3.72 -8.12 -13.26
CA PHE A 200 2.72 -8.15 -14.34
C PHE A 200 2.85 -6.94 -15.27
N PRO A 201 2.61 -7.11 -16.58
CA PRO A 201 2.61 -6.02 -17.57
C PRO A 201 1.29 -5.23 -17.47
N ILE A 202 1.15 -4.40 -16.43
CA ILE A 202 -0.13 -3.77 -16.09
C ILE A 202 -0.64 -2.87 -17.21
N GLN A 203 0.22 -2.11 -17.86
CA GLN A 203 -0.19 -1.21 -18.95
C GLN A 203 -0.81 -1.98 -20.12
N GLU A 204 -0.21 -3.10 -20.52
CA GLU A 204 -0.72 -3.98 -21.57
C GLU A 204 -2.03 -4.65 -21.16
N ILE A 205 -2.14 -5.07 -19.90
CA ILE A 205 -3.36 -5.67 -19.36
C ILE A 205 -4.49 -4.64 -19.30
N CYS A 206 -4.21 -3.41 -18.87
CA CYS A 206 -5.19 -2.32 -18.87
C CYS A 206 -5.66 -1.98 -20.29
N SER A 207 -4.73 -1.93 -21.25
CA SER A 207 -5.06 -1.72 -22.66
C SER A 207 -5.94 -2.83 -23.22
N LEU A 208 -5.63 -4.09 -22.90
CA LEU A 208 -6.39 -5.27 -23.28
C LEU A 208 -7.81 -5.25 -22.68
N ALA A 209 -7.93 -4.91 -21.39
CA ALA A 209 -9.19 -4.81 -20.66
C ALA A 209 -10.07 -3.69 -21.21
N LYS A 210 -9.50 -2.50 -21.38
CA LYS A 210 -10.19 -1.32 -21.91
C LYS A 210 -10.77 -1.57 -23.30
N ALA A 211 -10.03 -2.23 -24.19
CA ALA A 211 -10.52 -2.59 -25.52
C ALA A 211 -11.72 -3.53 -25.51
N ARG A 212 -12.05 -4.14 -24.37
CA ARG A 212 -13.16 -5.09 -24.17
C ARG A 212 -14.21 -4.62 -23.18
N GLY A 213 -14.10 -3.38 -22.67
CA GLY A 213 -15.01 -2.84 -21.66
C GLY A 213 -14.93 -3.56 -20.31
N ILE A 214 -13.75 -4.11 -19.98
CA ILE A 214 -13.46 -4.80 -18.71
C ILE A 214 -12.74 -3.81 -17.79
N LEU A 215 -13.12 -3.75 -16.52
CA LEU A 215 -12.46 -2.92 -15.51
C LEU A 215 -11.19 -3.61 -14.99
N THR A 216 -10.21 -2.80 -14.60
CA THR A 216 -8.97 -3.24 -13.98
C THR A 216 -8.90 -2.76 -12.53
N ALA A 217 -8.68 -3.70 -11.60
CA ALA A 217 -8.54 -3.46 -10.16
C ALA A 217 -7.18 -3.99 -9.70
N ILE A 218 -6.21 -3.09 -9.55
CA ILE A 218 -4.81 -3.48 -9.35
C ILE A 218 -4.43 -3.41 -7.88
N ASP A 219 -3.95 -4.54 -7.34
CA ASP A 219 -3.24 -4.57 -6.06
C ASP A 219 -1.81 -4.05 -6.27
N GLY A 220 -1.61 -2.80 -5.92
CA GLY A 220 -0.36 -2.08 -6.04
C GLY A 220 0.51 -2.09 -4.80
N ALA A 221 0.24 -2.96 -3.82
CA ALA A 221 0.97 -2.99 -2.53
C ALA A 221 2.49 -3.09 -2.70
N HIS A 222 2.96 -3.73 -3.75
CA HIS A 222 4.39 -3.87 -4.07
C HIS A 222 4.84 -3.02 -5.26
N GLY A 223 3.94 -2.28 -5.91
CA GLY A 223 4.29 -1.40 -7.03
C GLY A 223 4.69 0.00 -6.58
N ALA A 224 3.92 0.58 -5.64
CA ALA A 224 4.19 1.92 -5.11
C ALA A 224 5.55 1.96 -4.38
N GLY A 225 6.43 2.85 -4.83
CA GLY A 225 7.80 2.98 -4.31
C GLY A 225 8.82 1.98 -4.86
N THR A 226 8.39 0.93 -5.57
CA THR A 226 9.28 0.01 -6.29
C THR A 226 9.53 0.50 -7.70
N PHE A 227 8.51 1.04 -8.35
CA PHE A 227 8.57 1.56 -9.70
C PHE A 227 8.25 3.05 -9.72
N ASN A 228 8.72 3.73 -10.74
CA ASN A 228 8.24 5.06 -11.08
C ASN A 228 6.86 4.93 -11.73
N LEU A 229 5.81 5.18 -10.96
CA LEU A 229 4.43 5.00 -11.39
C LEU A 229 3.88 6.29 -12.01
N ASP A 230 3.32 6.16 -13.20
CA ASP A 230 2.37 7.10 -13.78
C ASP A 230 1.05 6.35 -13.98
N LEU A 231 0.12 6.52 -13.03
CA LEU A 231 -1.15 5.78 -13.03
C LEU A 231 -2.06 6.21 -14.18
N THR A 232 -1.97 7.46 -14.60
CA THR A 232 -2.71 7.94 -15.80
C THR A 232 -2.20 7.25 -17.06
N ALA A 233 -0.88 7.20 -17.25
CA ALA A 233 -0.28 6.53 -18.41
C ALA A 233 -0.45 5.01 -18.36
N MET A 234 -0.49 4.43 -17.16
CA MET A 234 -0.77 2.99 -16.97
C MET A 234 -2.18 2.62 -17.40
N GLY A 235 -3.15 3.52 -17.26
CA GLY A 235 -4.50 3.38 -17.74
C GLY A 235 -5.37 2.38 -16.98
N CYS A 236 -5.03 2.06 -15.73
CA CYS A 236 -5.86 1.24 -14.86
C CYS A 236 -7.09 2.04 -14.38
N ASP A 237 -8.21 1.33 -14.13
CA ASP A 237 -9.41 1.96 -13.58
C ASP A 237 -9.28 2.16 -12.07
N PHE A 238 -8.63 1.21 -11.38
CA PHE A 238 -8.37 1.29 -9.94
C PHE A 238 -6.96 0.78 -9.61
N TYR A 239 -6.31 1.43 -8.64
CA TYR A 239 -5.02 1.01 -8.13
C TYR A 239 -4.96 1.28 -6.61
N ALA A 240 -4.84 0.23 -5.81
CA ALA A 240 -4.66 0.37 -4.36
C ALA A 240 -3.21 0.13 -3.99
N GLY A 241 -2.56 1.12 -3.38
CA GLY A 241 -1.18 1.03 -2.92
C GLY A 241 -1.04 1.38 -1.45
N CYS A 242 0.13 1.15 -0.86
CA CYS A 242 0.43 1.56 0.50
C CYS A 242 1.76 2.30 0.60
N PHE A 243 1.85 3.19 1.59
CA PHE A 243 3.07 3.96 1.81
C PHE A 243 4.06 3.25 2.75
N HIS A 244 3.58 2.35 3.61
CA HIS A 244 4.37 1.71 4.67
C HIS A 244 5.21 0.51 4.23
N LYS A 245 5.35 0.25 2.93
CA LYS A 245 6.23 -0.79 2.37
C LYS A 245 7.43 -0.14 1.67
N TRP A 246 7.40 -0.06 0.35
CA TRP A 246 8.51 0.41 -0.47
C TRP A 246 8.65 1.93 -0.52
N MET A 247 7.57 2.68 -0.23
CA MET A 247 7.63 4.13 -0.06
C MET A 247 8.15 4.58 1.31
N LEU A 248 8.36 3.65 2.26
CA LEU A 248 8.93 3.90 3.59
C LEU A 248 8.14 4.93 4.42
N GLY A 249 6.85 5.06 4.13
CA GLY A 249 5.93 5.95 4.83
C GLY A 249 5.45 5.36 6.17
N PRO A 250 4.65 6.10 6.92
CA PRO A 250 4.13 5.65 8.20
C PRO A 250 3.21 4.44 8.06
N SER A 251 3.22 3.56 9.08
CA SER A 251 2.25 2.48 9.20
C SER A 251 0.82 3.05 9.27
N GLY A 252 -0.14 2.35 8.68
CA GLY A 252 -1.53 2.81 8.64
C GLY A 252 -1.81 3.89 7.59
N THR A 253 -0.97 3.98 6.55
CA THR A 253 -1.16 4.92 5.45
C THR A 253 -1.07 4.23 4.10
N ALA A 254 -2.02 4.55 3.22
CA ALA A 254 -2.17 3.96 1.89
C ALA A 254 -3.00 4.89 0.98
N PHE A 255 -3.25 4.47 -0.24
CA PHE A 255 -4.10 5.20 -1.18
C PHE A 255 -4.89 4.26 -2.07
N LEU A 256 -6.00 4.77 -2.57
CA LEU A 256 -6.82 4.21 -3.65
C LEU A 256 -6.96 5.26 -4.74
N TYR A 257 -6.53 4.91 -5.94
CA TYR A 257 -6.76 5.60 -7.20
C TYR A 257 -7.93 4.95 -7.92
#